data_4440312dec1b407ee6a99d954ee5ad4b
#
_entry.id   4440312dec1b407ee6a99d954ee5ad4b
#
_cell.length_a   1.000
_cell.length_b   1.000
_cell.length_c   1.000
_cell.angle_alpha   90.00
_cell.angle_beta   90.00
_cell.angle_gamma   90.00
#
_symmetry.space_group_name_H-M   'P 1'
#
loop_
_entity.id
_entity.type
_entity.pdbx_description
1 polymer ?
#
loop_
_entity_poly.entity_id
_entity_poly.type
_entity_poly.pdbx_seq_one_letter_code
_entity_poly.pdbx_strand_id
1 'polypeptide(L)'
;MPYIFLENHQELINYTNSFDIDFIKTPVSVEILDELESLKGISAYKLASMDLTNKNLIIELSKTSKPIIISTGMGSMEEIKDAIHILRKSSGAY
;
A
#
# COMPACT_ATOMS: atom_id res chain seq x y z
N MET A 1 13.85 -11.00 -9.53
CA MET A 1 13.86 -9.54 -9.54
C MET A 1 14.74 -9.02 -8.44
N PRO A 2 15.67 -8.14 -8.74
CA PRO A 2 16.57 -7.63 -7.70
C PRO A 2 15.79 -6.88 -6.63
N TYR A 3 16.21 -7.06 -5.40
CA TYR A 3 15.64 -6.36 -4.26
C TYR A 3 16.23 -4.94 -4.17
N ILE A 4 15.34 -3.97 -3.97
CA ILE A 4 15.75 -2.58 -3.78
C ILE A 4 15.78 -2.30 -2.28
N PHE A 5 16.94 -1.93 -1.74
CA PHE A 5 17.06 -1.63 -0.33
C PHE A 5 16.29 -0.36 0.05
N LEU A 6 15.87 -0.26 1.30
CA LEU A 6 15.03 0.82 1.78
C LEU A 6 15.67 2.20 1.57
N GLU A 7 16.98 2.33 1.80
CA GLU A 7 17.67 3.59 1.58
C GLU A 7 17.63 4.02 0.11
N ASN A 8 17.60 3.05 -0.81
CA ASN A 8 17.48 3.35 -2.23
C ASN A 8 16.06 3.77 -2.61
N HIS A 9 15.07 3.37 -1.82
CA HIS A 9 13.69 3.77 -2.06
C HIS A 9 13.50 5.29 -1.92
N GLN A 10 14.10 5.90 -0.90
CA GLN A 10 13.95 7.34 -0.73
C GLN A 10 14.58 8.11 -1.88
N GLU A 11 15.73 7.66 -2.37
CA GLU A 11 16.39 8.28 -3.52
C GLU A 11 15.52 8.13 -4.77
N LEU A 12 14.95 6.94 -4.98
CA LEU A 12 14.07 6.67 -6.12
C LEU A 12 12.80 7.51 -6.05
N ILE A 13 12.19 7.61 -4.88
CA ILE A 13 11.00 8.42 -4.65
C ILE A 13 11.28 9.89 -4.99
N ASN A 14 12.38 10.41 -4.49
CA ASN A 14 12.77 11.81 -4.74
C ASN A 14 12.99 12.05 -6.24
N TYR A 15 13.60 11.10 -6.92
CA TYR A 15 13.85 11.21 -8.34
C TYR A 15 12.55 11.26 -9.14
N THR A 16 11.62 10.35 -8.86
CA THR A 16 10.33 10.32 -9.55
C THR A 16 9.51 11.57 -9.27
N ASN A 17 9.50 12.02 -8.02
CA ASN A 17 8.74 13.21 -7.64
C ASN A 17 9.29 14.48 -8.30
N SER A 18 10.59 14.51 -8.62
CA SER A 18 11.18 15.66 -9.30
C SER A 18 10.62 15.84 -10.72
N PHE A 19 9.98 14.82 -11.28
CA PHE A 19 9.33 14.87 -12.59
C PHE A 19 7.80 14.95 -12.49
N ASP A 20 7.26 15.25 -11.31
CA ASP A 20 5.81 15.23 -11.06
C ASP A 20 5.17 13.85 -11.32
N ILE A 21 5.93 12.79 -11.07
CA ILE A 21 5.43 11.42 -11.20
C ILE A 21 5.18 10.86 -9.80
N ASP A 22 3.98 10.32 -9.58
CA ASP A 22 3.63 9.71 -8.30
C ASP A 22 4.37 8.40 -8.11
N PHE A 23 4.77 8.14 -6.87
CA PHE A 23 5.41 6.88 -6.49
C PHE A 23 4.41 6.02 -5.72
N ILE A 24 4.14 4.83 -6.25
CA ILE A 24 3.19 3.89 -5.66
C ILE A 24 3.92 2.59 -5.34
N LYS A 25 3.69 2.05 -4.16
CA LYS A 25 4.37 0.84 -3.71
C LYS A 25 3.39 -0.22 -3.24
N THR A 26 3.72 -1.49 -3.48
CA THR A 26 2.95 -2.63 -2.98
C THR A 26 3.71 -3.24 -1.81
N PRO A 27 3.31 -2.95 -0.56
CA PRO A 27 3.91 -3.61 0.59
C PRO A 27 3.42 -5.06 0.66
N VAL A 28 4.32 -5.96 1.04
CA VAL A 28 3.98 -7.39 1.10
C VAL A 28 3.82 -7.89 2.53
N SER A 29 4.09 -7.03 3.52
CA SER A 29 3.94 -7.37 4.93
C SER A 29 3.79 -6.11 5.76
N VAL A 30 3.33 -6.27 7.00
CA VAL A 30 3.20 -5.15 7.94
C VAL A 30 4.59 -4.55 8.23
N GLU A 31 5.60 -5.39 8.36
CA GLU A 31 6.96 -4.93 8.66
C GLU A 31 7.50 -4.05 7.52
N ILE A 32 7.28 -4.46 6.29
CA ILE A 32 7.70 -3.65 5.12
C ILE A 32 6.90 -2.36 5.07
N LEU A 33 5.61 -2.41 5.36
CA LEU A 33 4.79 -1.20 5.40
C LEU A 33 5.29 -0.20 6.43
N ASP A 34 5.65 -0.67 7.62
CA ASP A 34 6.18 0.22 8.66
C ASP A 34 7.46 0.90 8.19
N GLU A 35 8.34 0.17 7.53
CA GLU A 35 9.56 0.75 6.98
C GLU A 35 9.25 1.79 5.89
N LEU A 36 8.30 1.48 5.00
CA LEU A 36 7.91 2.40 3.93
C LEU A 36 7.28 3.68 4.47
N GLU A 37 6.53 3.59 5.58
CA GLU A 37 5.93 4.77 6.18
C GLU A 37 6.94 5.70 6.82
N SER A 38 8.17 5.24 7.05
CA SER A 38 9.25 6.11 7.49
C SER A 38 9.79 6.98 6.36
N LEU A 39 9.45 6.67 5.11
CA LEU A 39 9.89 7.41 3.94
C LEU A 39 8.91 8.52 3.60
N LYS A 40 9.37 9.52 2.85
CA LYS A 40 8.53 10.63 2.41
C LYS A 40 8.32 10.57 0.90
N GLY A 41 7.12 10.94 0.48
CA GLY A 41 6.83 11.08 -0.95
C GLY A 41 6.17 9.88 -1.60
N ILE A 42 5.77 8.87 -0.83
CA ILE A 42 4.97 7.78 -1.34
C ILE A 42 3.53 8.29 -1.49
N SER A 43 2.99 8.23 -2.71
CA SER A 43 1.68 8.80 -3.03
C SER A 43 0.52 7.90 -2.66
N ALA A 44 0.71 6.58 -2.79
CA ALA A 44 -0.35 5.60 -2.56
C ALA A 44 0.28 4.23 -2.35
N TYR A 45 -0.52 3.32 -1.81
CA TYR A 45 -0.14 1.91 -1.71
C TYR A 45 -1.06 1.06 -2.56
N LYS A 46 -0.55 -0.07 -3.03
CA LYS A 46 -1.34 -1.05 -3.75
C LYS A 46 -1.47 -2.31 -2.91
N LEU A 47 -2.68 -2.82 -2.78
CA LEU A 47 -2.94 -4.11 -2.14
C LEU A 47 -3.00 -5.17 -3.23
N ALA A 48 -2.05 -6.11 -3.20
CA ALA A 48 -2.01 -7.20 -4.18
C ALA A 48 -3.22 -8.12 -3.97
N SER A 49 -3.73 -8.72 -5.05
CA SER A 49 -4.91 -9.57 -4.97
C SER A 49 -4.72 -10.78 -4.04
N MET A 50 -3.49 -11.29 -3.94
CA MET A 50 -3.18 -12.39 -3.02
C MET A 50 -3.28 -11.98 -1.55
N ASP A 51 -3.27 -10.68 -1.26
CA ASP A 51 -3.33 -10.16 0.11
C ASP A 51 -4.72 -9.67 0.52
N LEU A 52 -5.74 -9.93 -0.29
CA LEU A 52 -7.12 -9.53 0.03
C LEU A 52 -7.63 -10.12 1.35
N THR A 53 -7.08 -11.24 1.78
CA THR A 53 -7.44 -11.89 3.05
C THR A 53 -6.45 -11.60 4.17
N ASN A 54 -5.41 -10.82 3.91
CA ASN A 54 -4.41 -10.47 4.91
C ASN A 54 -4.91 -9.28 5.72
N LYS A 55 -5.75 -9.57 6.72
CA LYS A 55 -6.43 -8.54 7.50
C LYS A 55 -5.47 -7.63 8.26
N ASN A 56 -4.38 -8.17 8.79
CA ASN A 56 -3.40 -7.36 9.50
C ASN A 56 -2.79 -6.30 8.60
N LEU A 57 -2.43 -6.68 7.37
CA LEU A 57 -1.87 -5.74 6.41
C LEU A 57 -2.92 -4.68 6.01
N ILE A 58 -4.16 -5.10 5.77
CA ILE A 58 -5.23 -4.19 5.38
C ILE A 58 -5.51 -3.16 6.47
N ILE A 59 -5.56 -3.59 7.73
CA ILE A 59 -5.78 -2.69 8.85
C ILE A 59 -4.65 -1.66 8.94
N GLU A 60 -3.40 -2.09 8.77
CA GLU A 60 -2.27 -1.17 8.83
C GLU A 60 -2.26 -0.22 7.64
N LEU A 61 -2.64 -0.69 6.46
CA LEU A 61 -2.79 0.18 5.28
C LEU A 61 -3.85 1.26 5.52
N SER A 62 -4.95 0.90 6.18
CA SER A 62 -6.03 1.86 6.45
C SER A 62 -5.57 3.01 7.35
N LYS A 63 -4.56 2.79 8.17
CA LYS A 63 -4.04 3.80 9.08
C LYS A 63 -3.10 4.79 8.41
N THR A 64 -2.65 4.52 7.19
CA THR A 64 -1.69 5.37 6.51
C THR A 64 -2.30 6.68 6.00
N SER A 65 -3.61 6.75 5.89
CA SER A 65 -4.35 7.87 5.30
C SER A 65 -3.99 8.15 3.84
N LYS A 66 -3.35 7.20 3.18
CA LYS A 66 -3.02 7.29 1.75
C LYS A 66 -4.05 6.54 0.92
N PRO A 67 -4.25 6.92 -0.34
CA PRO A 67 -5.11 6.14 -1.23
C PRO A 67 -4.59 4.71 -1.38
N ILE A 68 -5.51 3.76 -1.43
CA ILE A 68 -5.17 2.34 -1.57
C ILE A 68 -5.77 1.84 -2.88
N ILE A 69 -4.93 1.29 -3.75
CA ILE A 69 -5.36 0.67 -4.99
C ILE A 69 -5.49 -0.83 -4.73
N ILE A 70 -6.67 -1.38 -4.98
CA ILE A 70 -6.92 -2.79 -4.71
C ILE A 70 -6.91 -3.58 -6.01
N SER A 71 -6.06 -4.60 -6.08
CA SER A 71 -6.08 -5.57 -7.18
C SER A 71 -7.05 -6.69 -6.83
N THR A 72 -7.95 -7.03 -7.75
CA THR A 72 -9.05 -7.95 -7.48
C THR A 72 -9.02 -9.24 -8.28
N GLY A 73 -8.00 -9.45 -9.11
CA GLY A 73 -7.95 -10.54 -10.06
C GLY A 73 -8.01 -11.95 -9.46
N MET A 74 -7.56 -12.13 -8.22
CA MET A 74 -7.54 -13.42 -7.56
C MET A 74 -8.55 -13.52 -6.41
N GLY A 75 -9.33 -12.47 -6.16
CA GLY A 75 -10.22 -12.42 -5.02
C GLY A 75 -11.67 -12.74 -5.39
N SER A 76 -12.42 -13.30 -4.44
CA SER A 76 -13.87 -13.42 -4.57
C SER A 76 -14.52 -12.07 -4.26
N MET A 77 -15.78 -11.92 -4.66
CA MET A 77 -16.52 -10.69 -4.37
C MET A 77 -16.62 -10.45 -2.86
N GLU A 78 -16.79 -11.49 -2.07
CA GLU A 78 -16.85 -11.34 -0.61
C GLU A 78 -15.54 -10.87 -0.03
N GLU A 79 -14.41 -11.42 -0.51
CA GLU A 79 -13.09 -11.00 -0.05
C GLU A 79 -12.83 -9.54 -0.37
N ILE A 80 -13.24 -9.11 -1.57
CA ILE A 80 -13.09 -7.72 -1.98
C ILE A 80 -13.93 -6.80 -1.08
N LYS A 81 -15.17 -7.18 -0.83
CA LYS A 81 -16.07 -6.40 0.03
C LYS A 81 -15.54 -6.29 1.45
N ASP A 82 -15.00 -7.40 1.99
CA ASP A 82 -14.43 -7.41 3.33
C ASP A 82 -13.22 -6.47 3.42
N ALA A 83 -12.34 -6.51 2.42
CA ALA A 83 -11.17 -5.63 2.38
C ALA A 83 -11.59 -4.17 2.33
N ILE A 84 -12.54 -3.83 1.47
CA ILE A 84 -13.06 -2.46 1.37
C ILE A 84 -13.68 -2.02 2.69
N HIS A 85 -14.44 -2.90 3.33
CA HIS A 85 -15.07 -2.59 4.61
C HIS A 85 -14.04 -2.25 5.68
N ILE A 86 -12.98 -3.02 5.78
CA ILE A 86 -11.90 -2.77 6.74
C ILE A 86 -11.23 -1.43 6.45
N LEU A 87 -10.92 -1.16 5.19
CA LEU A 87 -10.26 0.09 4.81
C LEU A 87 -11.12 1.29 5.15
N ARG A 88 -12.41 1.24 4.84
CA ARG A 88 -13.33 2.35 5.12
C ARG A 88 -13.56 2.56 6.61
N LYS A 89 -13.77 1.48 7.33
CA LYS A 89 -14.07 1.55 8.77
C LYS A 89 -12.90 2.12 9.57
N SER A 90 -11.69 1.69 9.25
CA SER A 90 -10.51 2.10 10.00
C SER A 90 -10.02 3.50 9.65
N SER A 91 -10.11 3.88 8.38
CA SER A 91 -9.59 5.17 7.93
C SER A 91 -10.60 6.30 8.03
N GLY A 92 -11.89 5.98 8.04
CA GLY A 92 -12.94 6.98 7.95
C GLY A 92 -12.92 7.75 6.64
N ALA A 93 -12.30 7.21 5.59
CA ALA A 93 -11.92 7.94 4.40
C ALA A 93 -12.99 7.99 3.31
N TYR A 94 -14.15 7.44 3.52
CA TYR A 94 -15.17 7.42 2.47
C TYR A 94 -16.50 7.87 2.98
#